data_d2fcadce2306079d9fc9c12b52482326
#
_entry.id   d2fcadce2306079d9fc9c12b52482326
#
_cell.length_a   1.000
_cell.length_b   1.000
_cell.length_c   1.000
_cell.angle_alpha   90.00
_cell.angle_beta   90.00
_cell.angle_gamma   90.00
#
_symmetry.space_group_name_H-M   'P 1'
#
loop_
_entity.id
_entity.type
_entity.pdbx_description
1 polymer ?
#
loop_
_entity_poly.entity_id
_entity_poly.type
_entity_poly.pdbx_seq_one_letter_code
_entity_poly.pdbx_strand_id
1 'polypeptide(L)'
;MNNSKIKPILKVKGKILKMDYKKKYEELLEKNAVLQEQYIEKVKEKDHKLPALFNSIDSTFQLISPIYDENDIVVDYYYKNVNNKFISKIGKTREEIIDKRGTDIIGFIEDYWFKSIEKVIKIGNPIIYRNYSDTRKTYFEFYAWKVNEKDVAVLLNDLTAQKENERFLLDSKEEIDKLTISKERLIAVIAHDLRSPFNAIIGFSNLLIDSVTHQQDLEETLDYSKIIHGKAKETLVLLDNLLDYGNLNSKYVHFDPKRIPLSSIIDQTIKSHLPEATLKNISLTCNVEEQLYVYVDKIMLEAVTRNLISNALKFSYLDSNVTVYMKQIGDDCKVTVTDNGVGIPFDKQADLFSFKTNRTTKGTLDEKGSGLGLLICREYLEKNKGAISVKSEIGHGSEFSFTLPLVAS
;
A
#
# COMPACT_ATOMS: atom_id res chain seq x y z
N MET A 1 10.70 -15.66 24.37
CA MET A 1 11.51 -16.62 23.58
C MET A 1 12.13 -15.91 22.39
N ASN A 2 13.43 -16.06 22.25
CA ASN A 2 14.42 -15.29 21.52
C ASN A 2 14.13 -14.89 20.07
N ASN A 3 14.01 -13.58 19.82
CA ASN A 3 14.02 -12.93 18.49
C ASN A 3 15.38 -13.05 17.75
N SER A 4 16.41 -13.64 18.38
CA SER A 4 17.75 -13.79 17.80
C SER A 4 17.89 -14.95 16.79
N LYS A 5 16.94 -15.89 16.74
CA LYS A 5 16.99 -17.05 15.85
C LYS A 5 16.26 -16.89 14.52
N ILE A 6 15.42 -15.86 14.36
CA ILE A 6 14.63 -15.65 13.12
C ILE A 6 15.42 -14.84 12.07
N LYS A 7 16.26 -13.89 12.48
CA LYS A 7 17.09 -13.10 11.55
C LYS A 7 18.07 -13.93 10.69
N PRO A 8 18.73 -14.98 11.20
CA PRO A 8 19.62 -15.82 10.39
C PRO A 8 18.87 -16.63 9.32
N ILE A 9 17.65 -17.10 9.63
CA ILE A 9 16.87 -17.97 8.72
C ILE A 9 16.36 -17.20 7.50
N LEU A 10 15.93 -15.95 7.66
CA LEU A 10 15.50 -15.10 6.55
C LEU A 10 16.68 -14.68 5.65
N LYS A 11 17.87 -14.45 6.25
CA LYS A 11 19.08 -14.13 5.51
C LYS A 11 19.62 -15.33 4.72
N VAL A 12 19.46 -16.56 5.25
CA VAL A 12 19.83 -17.80 4.58
C VAL A 12 18.83 -18.13 3.48
N LYS A 13 17.51 -18.01 3.70
CA LYS A 13 16.50 -18.20 2.64
C LYS A 13 16.65 -17.20 1.50
N GLY A 14 16.92 -15.93 1.76
CA GLY A 14 17.19 -14.95 0.72
C GLY A 14 18.48 -15.22 -0.06
N LYS A 15 19.51 -15.79 0.57
CA LYS A 15 20.76 -16.20 -0.08
C LYS A 15 20.59 -17.49 -0.90
N ILE A 16 19.79 -18.44 -0.43
CA ILE A 16 19.45 -19.68 -1.14
C ILE A 16 18.57 -19.35 -2.37
N LEU A 17 17.56 -18.50 -2.24
CA LEU A 17 16.76 -18.03 -3.39
C LEU A 17 17.64 -17.32 -4.45
N LYS A 18 18.54 -16.42 -4.04
CA LYS A 18 19.48 -15.76 -4.98
C LYS A 18 20.44 -16.76 -5.62
N MET A 19 20.89 -17.78 -4.90
CA MET A 19 21.74 -18.84 -5.47
C MET A 19 20.97 -19.72 -6.46
N ASP A 20 19.71 -20.04 -6.18
CA ASP A 20 18.87 -20.87 -7.04
C ASP A 20 18.50 -20.13 -8.35
N TYR A 21 18.19 -18.84 -8.26
CA TYR A 21 18.01 -17.99 -9.45
C TYR A 21 19.31 -17.81 -10.26
N LYS A 22 20.46 -17.68 -9.59
CA LYS A 22 21.73 -17.57 -10.28
C LYS A 22 22.09 -18.87 -11.00
N LYS A 23 21.89 -20.04 -10.34
CA LYS A 23 22.11 -21.35 -10.93
C LYS A 23 21.17 -21.62 -12.10
N LYS A 24 19.88 -21.30 -11.95
CA LYS A 24 18.89 -21.41 -13.02
C LYS A 24 19.17 -20.47 -14.20
N TYR A 25 19.73 -19.30 -13.91
CA TYR A 25 20.18 -18.34 -14.93
C TYR A 25 21.43 -18.83 -15.67
N GLU A 26 22.39 -19.41 -14.95
CA GLU A 26 23.60 -20.04 -15.53
C GLU A 26 23.22 -21.27 -16.38
N GLU A 27 22.29 -22.12 -15.93
CA GLU A 27 21.74 -23.24 -16.69
C GLU A 27 20.98 -22.77 -17.96
N LEU A 28 20.27 -21.64 -17.89
CA LEU A 28 19.61 -21.04 -19.06
C LEU A 28 20.63 -20.41 -20.04
N LEU A 29 21.71 -19.84 -19.55
CA LEU A 29 22.83 -19.35 -20.37
C LEU A 29 23.56 -20.48 -21.06
N GLU A 30 23.84 -21.58 -20.34
CA GLU A 30 24.43 -22.79 -20.89
C GLU A 30 23.53 -23.45 -21.94
N LYS A 31 22.24 -23.58 -21.65
CA LYS A 31 21.24 -24.07 -22.60
C LYS A 31 21.13 -23.18 -23.85
N ASN A 32 21.18 -21.86 -23.71
CA ASN A 32 21.20 -20.96 -24.84
C ASN A 32 22.51 -21.04 -25.62
N ALA A 33 23.66 -21.21 -24.96
CA ALA A 33 24.94 -21.39 -25.62
C ALA A 33 24.97 -22.72 -26.41
N VAL A 34 24.47 -23.80 -25.81
CA VAL A 34 24.36 -25.13 -26.50
C VAL A 34 23.37 -25.06 -27.66
N LEU A 35 22.25 -24.37 -27.52
CA LEU A 35 21.30 -24.13 -28.61
C LEU A 35 21.92 -23.27 -29.73
N GLN A 36 22.78 -22.32 -29.38
CA GLN A 36 23.51 -21.50 -30.35
C GLN A 36 24.58 -22.31 -31.08
N GLU A 37 25.33 -23.17 -30.39
CA GLU A 37 26.30 -24.09 -31.02
C GLU A 37 25.60 -25.10 -31.93
N GLN A 38 24.51 -25.72 -31.47
CA GLN A 38 23.70 -26.64 -32.31
C GLN A 38 23.05 -25.90 -33.50
N TYR A 39 22.74 -24.61 -33.34
CA TYR A 39 22.23 -23.77 -34.42
C TYR A 39 23.34 -23.49 -35.46
N ILE A 40 24.56 -23.16 -35.00
CA ILE A 40 25.73 -22.96 -35.88
C ILE A 40 26.12 -24.21 -36.61
N GLU A 41 26.05 -25.37 -35.96
CA GLU A 41 26.37 -26.68 -36.59
C GLU A 41 25.29 -27.09 -37.61
N LYS A 42 24.01 -26.85 -37.33
CA LYS A 42 22.90 -27.09 -38.26
C LYS A 42 22.81 -26.08 -39.40
N VAL A 43 23.38 -24.88 -39.25
CA VAL A 43 23.52 -23.91 -40.36
C VAL A 43 24.52 -24.42 -41.40
N LYS A 44 25.42 -25.34 -41.02
CA LYS A 44 26.34 -26.00 -41.96
C LYS A 44 25.72 -27.21 -42.71
N GLU A 45 24.59 -27.73 -42.23
CA GLU A 45 23.85 -28.83 -42.90
C GLU A 45 22.58 -28.30 -43.60
N LYS A 46 22.58 -28.41 -44.90
CA LYS A 46 21.63 -27.90 -45.91
C LYS A 46 20.13 -28.08 -45.68
N ASP A 47 19.44 -27.05 -46.05
CA ASP A 47 18.47 -26.77 -47.10
C ASP A 47 16.97 -26.73 -46.85
N HIS A 48 16.27 -27.08 -45.85
CA HIS A 48 14.82 -26.75 -45.78
C HIS A 48 14.23 -26.45 -44.37
N LYS A 49 14.92 -26.85 -43.32
CA LYS A 49 14.45 -26.61 -41.93
C LYS A 49 14.92 -25.26 -41.34
N LEU A 50 15.99 -24.72 -41.90
CA LEU A 50 16.61 -23.47 -41.43
C LEU A 50 15.71 -22.23 -41.53
N PRO A 51 14.99 -21.97 -42.62
CA PRO A 51 14.10 -20.81 -42.71
C PRO A 51 12.95 -20.87 -41.72
N ALA A 52 12.43 -22.05 -41.43
CA ALA A 52 11.35 -22.23 -40.47
C ALA A 52 11.83 -21.93 -39.04
N LEU A 53 12.98 -22.48 -38.64
CA LEU A 53 13.60 -22.21 -37.33
C LEU A 53 13.98 -20.72 -37.15
N PHE A 54 14.60 -20.15 -38.18
CA PHE A 54 14.99 -18.75 -38.24
C PHE A 54 13.79 -17.77 -38.04
N ASN A 55 12.64 -18.13 -38.61
CA ASN A 55 11.44 -17.37 -38.52
C ASN A 55 10.57 -17.70 -37.28
N SER A 56 10.84 -18.80 -36.57
CA SER A 56 10.15 -19.19 -35.33
C SER A 56 10.73 -18.56 -34.07
N ILE A 57 11.91 -17.93 -34.17
CA ILE A 57 12.55 -17.22 -33.05
C ILE A 57 11.72 -16.00 -32.69
N ASP A 58 11.31 -15.88 -31.45
CA ASP A 58 10.51 -14.74 -30.97
C ASP A 58 11.34 -13.43 -30.80
N SER A 59 12.64 -13.50 -31.01
CA SER A 59 13.56 -12.37 -31.03
C SER A 59 13.75 -11.87 -32.46
N THR A 60 14.07 -10.57 -32.64
CA THR A 60 14.47 -10.08 -33.95
C THR A 60 15.88 -10.50 -34.27
N PHE A 61 16.07 -11.11 -35.43
CA PHE A 61 17.39 -11.53 -35.92
C PHE A 61 17.79 -10.73 -37.15
N GLN A 62 19.08 -10.36 -37.21
CA GLN A 62 19.69 -9.59 -38.29
C GLN A 62 21.09 -10.18 -38.57
N LEU A 63 21.40 -10.40 -39.83
CA LEU A 63 22.76 -10.58 -40.31
C LEU A 63 23.18 -9.30 -40.99
N ILE A 64 24.26 -8.71 -40.53
CA ILE A 64 24.72 -7.40 -40.97
C ILE A 64 26.18 -7.42 -41.41
N SER A 65 26.50 -6.60 -42.42
CA SER A 65 27.88 -6.34 -42.86
C SER A 65 28.27 -4.90 -42.48
N PRO A 66 29.19 -4.65 -41.55
CA PRO A 66 29.62 -3.34 -41.13
C PRO A 66 30.21 -2.48 -42.26
N ILE A 67 29.99 -1.20 -42.16
CA ILE A 67 30.58 -0.16 -43.02
C ILE A 67 31.57 0.61 -42.16
N TYR A 68 32.78 0.80 -42.67
CA TYR A 68 33.87 1.47 -41.96
C TYR A 68 34.15 2.83 -42.57
N ASP A 69 34.63 3.76 -41.75
CA ASP A 69 35.19 5.02 -42.18
C ASP A 69 36.70 4.86 -42.54
N GLU A 70 37.37 5.99 -42.86
CA GLU A 70 38.81 6.06 -43.19
C GLU A 70 39.73 5.64 -42.05
N ASN A 71 39.18 5.54 -40.79
CA ASN A 71 39.92 5.17 -39.58
C ASN A 71 39.61 3.77 -39.09
N ASP A 72 38.98 2.92 -39.93
CA ASP A 72 38.51 1.57 -39.57
C ASP A 72 37.48 1.54 -38.40
N ILE A 73 36.70 2.61 -38.25
CA ILE A 73 35.65 2.71 -37.26
C ILE A 73 34.32 2.34 -37.94
N VAL A 74 33.50 1.52 -37.28
CA VAL A 74 32.16 1.14 -37.77
C VAL A 74 31.24 2.36 -37.68
N VAL A 75 30.74 2.84 -38.81
CA VAL A 75 29.85 4.00 -38.92
C VAL A 75 28.43 3.67 -39.36
N ASP A 76 28.22 2.48 -39.97
CA ASP A 76 26.91 1.95 -40.37
C ASP A 76 27.05 0.46 -40.69
N TYR A 77 26.01 -0.16 -41.24
CA TYR A 77 26.03 -1.54 -41.71
C TYR A 77 24.99 -1.77 -42.83
N TYR A 78 25.19 -2.82 -43.63
CA TYR A 78 24.18 -3.33 -44.55
C TYR A 78 23.48 -4.52 -43.97
N TYR A 79 22.14 -4.60 -44.13
CA TYR A 79 21.38 -5.80 -43.80
C TYR A 79 21.62 -6.88 -44.86
N LYS A 80 22.12 -8.05 -44.46
CA LYS A 80 22.33 -9.21 -45.33
C LYS A 80 21.24 -10.24 -45.21
N ASN A 81 20.65 -10.39 -44.03
CA ASN A 81 19.48 -11.20 -43.80
C ASN A 81 18.74 -10.73 -42.53
N VAL A 82 17.42 -10.98 -42.51
CA VAL A 82 16.56 -10.64 -41.35
C VAL A 82 15.45 -11.68 -41.23
N ASN A 83 14.98 -11.97 -39.99
CA ASN A 83 13.84 -12.87 -39.81
C ASN A 83 12.50 -12.14 -39.93
N ASN A 84 11.41 -12.91 -39.98
CA ASN A 84 10.06 -12.35 -40.10
C ASN A 84 9.67 -11.45 -38.90
N LYS A 85 10.19 -11.72 -37.70
CA LYS A 85 9.98 -10.88 -36.52
C LYS A 85 10.56 -9.48 -36.71
N PHE A 86 11.76 -9.37 -37.31
CA PHE A 86 12.36 -8.08 -37.65
C PHE A 86 11.54 -7.33 -38.69
N ILE A 87 11.14 -8.04 -39.76
CA ILE A 87 10.29 -7.51 -40.85
C ILE A 87 9.00 -6.91 -40.27
N SER A 88 8.30 -7.69 -39.43
CA SER A 88 7.07 -7.26 -38.74
C SER A 88 7.27 -6.05 -37.83
N LYS A 89 8.40 -5.99 -37.12
CA LYS A 89 8.72 -4.88 -36.19
C LYS A 89 9.02 -3.59 -36.94
N ILE A 90 9.67 -3.67 -38.13
CA ILE A 90 10.02 -2.50 -38.92
C ILE A 90 8.87 -2.07 -39.84
N GLY A 91 7.95 -2.99 -40.22
CA GLY A 91 6.83 -2.69 -41.08
C GLY A 91 7.20 -2.48 -42.58
N LYS A 92 8.35 -3.04 -43.01
CA LYS A 92 8.84 -3.00 -44.40
C LYS A 92 8.94 -4.40 -44.94
N THR A 93 8.99 -4.57 -46.26
CA THR A 93 9.23 -5.89 -46.86
C THR A 93 10.71 -6.31 -46.77
N ARG A 94 10.99 -7.59 -46.99
CA ARG A 94 12.38 -8.09 -47.02
C ARG A 94 13.22 -7.42 -48.11
N GLU A 95 12.64 -7.19 -49.28
CA GLU A 95 13.26 -6.57 -50.43
C GLU A 95 13.61 -5.08 -50.17
N GLU A 96 12.82 -4.41 -49.34
CA GLU A 96 13.09 -3.04 -48.93
C GLU A 96 14.19 -2.92 -47.87
N ILE A 97 14.55 -4.04 -47.19
CA ILE A 97 15.53 -4.08 -46.10
C ILE A 97 16.89 -4.61 -46.56
N ILE A 98 16.89 -5.69 -47.32
CA ILE A 98 18.16 -6.37 -47.70
C ILE A 98 18.99 -5.41 -48.59
N ASP A 99 20.32 -5.41 -48.32
CA ASP A 99 21.33 -4.57 -48.95
C ASP A 99 21.12 -3.06 -48.78
N LYS A 100 20.23 -2.66 -47.86
CA LYS A 100 20.12 -1.25 -47.42
C LYS A 100 20.94 -0.99 -46.20
N ARG A 101 21.27 0.28 -45.96
CA ARG A 101 21.99 0.71 -44.76
C ARG A 101 21.09 0.64 -43.52
N GLY A 102 21.70 0.40 -42.36
CA GLY A 102 21.00 0.44 -41.09
C GLY A 102 20.29 1.77 -40.85
N THR A 103 21.00 2.87 -41.09
CA THR A 103 20.45 4.24 -40.93
C THR A 103 19.32 4.54 -41.89
N ASP A 104 19.28 3.98 -43.10
CA ASP A 104 18.17 4.19 -44.07
C ASP A 104 16.90 3.44 -43.63
N ILE A 105 17.04 2.34 -42.89
CA ILE A 105 15.90 1.49 -42.48
C ILE A 105 15.32 1.94 -41.14
N ILE A 106 16.18 2.21 -40.15
CA ILE A 106 15.75 2.48 -38.78
C ILE A 106 16.01 3.92 -38.32
N GLY A 107 16.56 4.75 -39.20
CA GLY A 107 16.88 6.15 -38.88
C GLY A 107 18.09 6.29 -37.97
N PHE A 108 17.92 6.98 -36.88
CA PHE A 108 18.99 7.17 -35.90
C PHE A 108 19.36 5.87 -35.17
N ILE A 109 20.65 5.60 -35.15
CA ILE A 109 21.25 4.45 -34.43
C ILE A 109 22.21 5.02 -33.39
N GLU A 110 21.99 4.66 -32.11
CA GLU A 110 22.82 5.13 -31.01
C GLU A 110 24.25 4.54 -31.13
N ASP A 111 25.26 5.35 -30.80
CA ASP A 111 26.70 5.01 -30.94
C ASP A 111 27.13 3.69 -30.30
N TYR A 112 26.49 3.29 -29.22
CA TYR A 112 26.84 2.03 -28.54
C TYR A 112 26.60 0.80 -29.43
N TRP A 113 25.70 0.85 -30.41
CA TRP A 113 25.48 -0.23 -31.35
C TRP A 113 26.73 -0.45 -32.22
N PHE A 114 27.24 0.63 -32.81
CA PHE A 114 28.45 0.56 -33.67
C PHE A 114 29.66 0.11 -32.87
N LYS A 115 29.87 0.66 -31.65
CA LYS A 115 30.92 0.23 -30.75
C LYS A 115 30.83 -1.25 -30.36
N SER A 116 29.61 -1.76 -30.19
CA SER A 116 29.38 -3.16 -29.86
C SER A 116 29.70 -4.07 -31.05
N ILE A 117 29.30 -3.71 -32.27
CA ILE A 117 29.61 -4.42 -33.51
C ILE A 117 31.13 -4.44 -33.70
N GLU A 118 31.78 -3.31 -33.57
CA GLU A 118 33.24 -3.17 -33.71
C GLU A 118 33.96 -4.09 -32.69
N LYS A 119 33.50 -4.12 -31.44
CA LYS A 119 34.06 -4.98 -30.40
C LYS A 119 33.97 -6.45 -30.76
N VAL A 120 32.82 -6.91 -31.29
CA VAL A 120 32.62 -8.30 -31.74
C VAL A 120 33.60 -8.67 -32.84
N ILE A 121 33.82 -7.76 -33.80
CA ILE A 121 34.70 -8.02 -34.95
C ILE A 121 36.15 -8.09 -34.48
N LYS A 122 36.61 -7.18 -33.64
CA LYS A 122 37.97 -7.07 -33.14
C LYS A 122 38.36 -8.23 -32.20
N ILE A 123 37.45 -8.58 -31.28
CA ILE A 123 37.71 -9.61 -30.24
C ILE A 123 37.41 -11.01 -30.76
N GLY A 124 36.45 -11.16 -31.68
CA GLY A 124 35.99 -12.45 -32.22
C GLY A 124 35.03 -13.23 -31.28
N ASN A 125 34.85 -12.78 -30.03
CA ASN A 125 33.97 -13.42 -29.07
C ASN A 125 32.56 -12.81 -29.13
N PRO A 126 31.51 -13.65 -28.91
CA PRO A 126 30.14 -13.11 -28.74
C PRO A 126 30.04 -12.13 -27.61
N ILE A 127 29.20 -11.12 -27.77
CA ILE A 127 28.89 -10.15 -26.71
C ILE A 127 27.40 -10.17 -26.40
N ILE A 128 27.10 -9.89 -25.14
CA ILE A 128 25.74 -9.64 -24.65
C ILE A 128 25.73 -8.20 -24.15
N TYR A 129 24.75 -7.43 -24.58
CA TYR A 129 24.58 -6.06 -24.13
C TYR A 129 23.13 -5.82 -23.74
N ARG A 130 22.91 -5.21 -22.58
CA ARG A 130 21.61 -4.83 -22.05
C ARG A 130 21.61 -3.36 -21.77
N ASN A 131 20.62 -2.65 -22.29
CA ASN A 131 20.49 -1.23 -22.04
C ASN A 131 19.03 -0.78 -22.20
N TYR A 132 18.77 0.46 -21.83
CA TYR A 132 17.55 1.17 -22.17
C TYR A 132 17.83 2.09 -23.36
N SER A 133 17.03 2.01 -24.41
CA SER A 133 17.09 2.95 -25.53
C SER A 133 16.18 4.15 -25.23
N ASP A 134 16.79 5.30 -25.02
CA ASP A 134 16.02 6.54 -24.82
C ASP A 134 15.23 6.96 -26.06
N THR A 135 15.78 6.66 -27.24
CA THR A 135 15.12 6.95 -28.52
C THR A 135 13.88 6.11 -28.73
N ARG A 136 13.94 4.82 -28.38
CA ARG A 136 12.84 3.85 -28.59
C ARG A 136 11.97 3.63 -27.37
N LYS A 137 12.36 4.17 -26.22
CA LYS A 137 11.67 3.97 -24.93
C LYS A 137 11.50 2.48 -24.57
N THR A 138 12.53 1.65 -24.87
CA THR A 138 12.48 0.19 -24.68
C THR A 138 13.73 -0.30 -23.97
N TYR A 139 13.52 -1.26 -23.06
CA TYR A 139 14.61 -2.08 -22.54
C TYR A 139 14.90 -3.20 -23.54
N PHE A 140 16.15 -3.37 -23.87
CA PHE A 140 16.54 -4.42 -24.81
C PHE A 140 17.78 -5.17 -24.34
N GLU A 141 17.89 -6.40 -24.84
CA GLU A 141 19.07 -7.22 -24.75
C GLU A 141 19.43 -7.66 -26.15
N PHE A 142 20.67 -7.42 -26.58
CA PHE A 142 21.13 -7.97 -27.82
C PHE A 142 22.35 -8.89 -27.64
N TYR A 143 22.38 -9.90 -28.46
CA TYR A 143 23.50 -10.82 -28.62
C TYR A 143 24.10 -10.54 -29.99
N ALA A 144 25.42 -10.33 -30.06
CA ALA A 144 26.11 -10.17 -31.32
C ALA A 144 27.29 -11.12 -31.38
N TRP A 145 27.50 -11.76 -32.53
CA TRP A 145 28.63 -12.63 -32.76
C TRP A 145 29.10 -12.56 -34.21
N LYS A 146 30.39 -12.77 -34.40
CA LYS A 146 31.04 -12.82 -35.72
C LYS A 146 30.65 -14.12 -36.41
N VAL A 147 30.10 -14.05 -37.63
CA VAL A 147 29.71 -15.20 -38.44
C VAL A 147 30.86 -15.59 -39.39
N ASN A 148 31.49 -14.59 -40.00
CA ASN A 148 32.65 -14.71 -40.87
C ASN A 148 33.47 -13.41 -40.80
N GLU A 149 34.48 -13.23 -41.67
CA GLU A 149 35.35 -12.07 -41.67
C GLU A 149 34.63 -10.75 -41.96
N LYS A 150 33.41 -10.80 -42.56
CA LYS A 150 32.71 -9.61 -43.02
C LYS A 150 31.36 -9.40 -42.31
N ASP A 151 30.79 -10.43 -41.69
CA ASP A 151 29.41 -10.38 -41.23
C ASP A 151 29.29 -10.69 -39.74
N VAL A 152 28.38 -9.98 -39.12
CA VAL A 152 27.98 -10.10 -37.72
C VAL A 152 26.51 -10.48 -37.65
N ALA A 153 26.18 -11.48 -36.87
CA ALA A 153 24.80 -11.79 -36.53
C ALA A 153 24.41 -11.07 -35.24
N VAL A 154 23.21 -10.55 -35.24
CA VAL A 154 22.63 -9.85 -34.08
C VAL A 154 21.24 -10.42 -33.78
N LEU A 155 21.02 -10.79 -32.55
CA LEU A 155 19.72 -11.18 -31.99
C LEU A 155 19.30 -10.14 -30.98
N LEU A 156 18.10 -9.56 -31.12
CA LEU A 156 17.59 -8.52 -30.23
C LEU A 156 16.30 -8.98 -29.56
N ASN A 157 16.31 -8.91 -28.23
CA ASN A 157 15.16 -9.16 -27.37
C ASN A 157 14.63 -7.85 -26.81
N ASP A 158 13.33 -7.66 -26.86
CA ASP A 158 12.64 -6.58 -26.17
C ASP A 158 12.26 -7.06 -24.75
N LEU A 159 12.84 -6.43 -23.74
CA LEU A 159 12.62 -6.77 -22.34
C LEU A 159 11.69 -5.78 -21.63
N THR A 160 11.07 -4.87 -22.36
CA THR A 160 10.29 -3.76 -21.76
C THR A 160 9.14 -4.28 -20.89
N ALA A 161 8.30 -5.15 -21.44
CA ALA A 161 7.19 -5.73 -20.69
C ALA A 161 7.65 -6.54 -19.46
N GLN A 162 8.78 -7.25 -19.58
CA GLN A 162 9.36 -7.99 -18.46
C GLN A 162 9.83 -7.04 -17.34
N LYS A 163 10.50 -5.95 -17.70
CA LYS A 163 10.99 -4.95 -16.75
C LYS A 163 9.86 -4.18 -16.06
N GLU A 164 8.82 -3.84 -16.80
CA GLU A 164 7.62 -3.21 -16.25
C GLU A 164 6.90 -4.14 -15.26
N ASN A 165 6.73 -5.41 -15.61
CA ASN A 165 6.15 -6.39 -14.70
C ASN A 165 7.00 -6.62 -13.45
N GLU A 166 8.33 -6.69 -13.58
CA GLU A 166 9.25 -6.82 -12.44
C GLU A 166 9.11 -5.62 -11.48
N ARG A 167 9.02 -4.40 -12.02
CA ARG A 167 8.80 -3.19 -11.24
C ARG A 167 7.44 -3.21 -10.53
N PHE A 168 6.37 -3.53 -11.25
CA PHE A 168 5.03 -3.64 -10.67
C PHE A 168 4.97 -4.65 -9.52
N LEU A 169 5.65 -5.81 -9.67
CA LEU A 169 5.71 -6.83 -8.62
C LEU A 169 6.48 -6.34 -7.40
N LEU A 170 7.58 -5.58 -7.60
CA LEU A 170 8.34 -4.98 -6.50
C LEU A 170 7.50 -3.97 -5.73
N ASP A 171 6.84 -3.06 -6.43
CA ASP A 171 5.99 -2.04 -5.82
C ASP A 171 4.83 -2.67 -5.04
N SER A 172 4.17 -3.67 -5.63
CA SER A 172 3.08 -4.43 -4.98
C SER A 172 3.56 -5.18 -3.74
N LYS A 173 4.77 -5.73 -3.79
CA LYS A 173 5.37 -6.42 -2.64
C LYS A 173 5.66 -5.47 -1.49
N GLU A 174 6.21 -4.29 -1.78
CA GLU A 174 6.45 -3.27 -0.76
C GLU A 174 5.15 -2.82 -0.08
N GLU A 175 4.08 -2.69 -0.83
CA GLU A 175 2.75 -2.35 -0.30
C GLU A 175 2.22 -3.44 0.62
N ILE A 176 2.30 -4.71 0.19
CA ILE A 176 1.90 -5.87 1.01
C ILE A 176 2.72 -5.94 2.31
N ASP A 177 4.03 -5.73 2.24
CA ASP A 177 4.89 -5.74 3.42
C ASP A 177 4.50 -4.63 4.42
N LYS A 178 4.20 -3.42 3.94
CA LYS A 178 3.70 -2.31 4.77
C LYS A 178 2.38 -2.64 5.45
N LEU A 179 1.43 -3.20 4.71
CA LEU A 179 0.13 -3.63 5.24
C LEU A 179 0.27 -4.74 6.29
N THR A 180 1.17 -5.70 6.04
CA THR A 180 1.44 -6.81 6.96
C THR A 180 2.01 -6.32 8.29
N ILE A 181 3.00 -5.42 8.25
CA ILE A 181 3.60 -4.81 9.44
C ILE A 181 2.54 -4.02 10.24
N SER A 182 1.70 -3.28 9.53
CA SER A 182 0.61 -2.52 10.16
C SER A 182 -0.40 -3.43 10.87
N LYS A 183 -0.79 -4.53 10.21
CA LYS A 183 -1.68 -5.55 10.79
C LYS A 183 -1.08 -6.25 12.02
N GLU A 184 0.19 -6.64 11.96
CA GLU A 184 0.87 -7.28 13.10
C GLU A 184 0.97 -6.33 14.31
N ARG A 185 1.25 -5.05 14.06
CA ARG A 185 1.29 -4.02 15.08
C ARG A 185 -0.07 -3.83 15.75
N LEU A 186 -1.14 -3.80 14.95
CA LEU A 186 -2.50 -3.72 15.44
C LEU A 186 -2.83 -4.87 16.38
N ILE A 187 -2.56 -6.12 15.97
CA ILE A 187 -2.81 -7.30 16.79
C ILE A 187 -2.06 -7.22 18.14
N ALA A 188 -0.82 -6.75 18.14
CA ALA A 188 -0.03 -6.59 19.35
C ALA A 188 -0.63 -5.56 20.31
N VAL A 189 -1.12 -4.43 19.80
CA VAL A 189 -1.79 -3.39 20.59
C VAL A 189 -3.10 -3.92 21.18
N ILE A 190 -3.92 -4.55 20.37
CA ILE A 190 -5.17 -5.20 20.80
C ILE A 190 -4.92 -6.18 21.95
N ALA A 191 -3.95 -7.07 21.78
CA ALA A 191 -3.63 -8.07 22.81
C ALA A 191 -3.18 -7.43 24.13
N HIS A 192 -2.43 -6.33 24.06
CA HIS A 192 -2.01 -5.57 25.24
C HIS A 192 -3.20 -4.90 25.93
N ASP A 193 -4.04 -4.21 25.15
CA ASP A 193 -5.13 -3.39 25.69
C ASP A 193 -6.30 -4.24 26.21
N LEU A 194 -6.49 -5.46 25.70
CA LEU A 194 -7.41 -6.44 26.28
C LEU A 194 -6.86 -7.07 27.57
N ARG A 195 -5.57 -7.37 27.62
CA ARG A 195 -4.97 -8.01 28.79
C ARG A 195 -5.09 -7.17 30.06
N SER A 196 -4.94 -5.85 29.94
CA SER A 196 -4.98 -4.94 31.08
C SER A 196 -6.32 -4.98 31.86
N PRO A 197 -7.50 -4.74 31.25
CA PRO A 197 -8.78 -4.79 31.93
C PRO A 197 -9.14 -6.20 32.40
N PHE A 198 -8.79 -7.27 31.66
CA PHE A 198 -9.03 -8.64 32.10
C PHE A 198 -8.23 -8.97 33.37
N ASN A 199 -6.98 -8.54 33.47
CA ASN A 199 -6.19 -8.73 34.67
C ASN A 199 -6.80 -7.97 35.88
N ALA A 200 -7.35 -6.75 35.63
CA ALA A 200 -8.06 -6.03 36.69
C ALA A 200 -9.34 -6.74 37.11
N ILE A 201 -10.16 -7.22 36.19
CA ILE A 201 -11.38 -7.98 36.46
C ILE A 201 -11.03 -9.22 37.32
N ILE A 202 -10.03 -9.99 36.90
CA ILE A 202 -9.60 -11.20 37.63
C ILE A 202 -9.06 -10.83 39.03
N GLY A 203 -8.22 -9.79 39.12
CA GLY A 203 -7.64 -9.34 40.41
C GLY A 203 -8.73 -8.90 41.42
N PHE A 204 -9.64 -8.03 40.98
CA PHE A 204 -10.74 -7.57 41.86
C PHE A 204 -11.77 -8.66 42.14
N SER A 205 -11.94 -9.63 41.23
CA SER A 205 -12.79 -10.78 41.44
C SER A 205 -12.22 -11.69 42.55
N ASN A 206 -10.88 -11.87 42.59
CA ASN A 206 -10.22 -12.61 43.68
C ASN A 206 -10.36 -11.88 45.02
N LEU A 207 -10.16 -10.55 45.04
CA LEU A 207 -10.36 -9.73 46.24
C LEU A 207 -11.82 -9.79 46.71
N LEU A 208 -12.79 -9.80 45.81
CA LEU A 208 -14.20 -9.94 46.12
C LEU A 208 -14.50 -11.30 46.77
N ILE A 209 -13.92 -12.38 46.21
CA ILE A 209 -14.07 -13.74 46.77
C ILE A 209 -13.48 -13.80 48.21
N ASP A 210 -12.29 -13.22 48.40
CA ASP A 210 -11.63 -13.17 49.71
C ASP A 210 -12.44 -12.37 50.74
N SER A 211 -12.93 -11.18 50.34
CA SER A 211 -13.76 -10.31 51.18
C SER A 211 -15.04 -11.02 51.65
N VAL A 212 -15.75 -11.69 50.74
CA VAL A 212 -16.95 -12.47 51.07
C VAL A 212 -16.64 -13.67 51.95
N THR A 213 -15.50 -14.36 51.71
CA THR A 213 -15.11 -15.57 52.45
C THR A 213 -14.74 -15.24 53.88
N HIS A 214 -14.11 -14.10 54.14
CA HIS A 214 -13.64 -13.69 55.44
C HIS A 214 -14.61 -12.71 56.15
N GLN A 215 -15.82 -12.51 55.65
CA GLN A 215 -16.84 -11.60 56.17
C GLN A 215 -16.32 -10.18 56.41
N GLN A 216 -15.54 -9.66 55.46
CA GLN A 216 -15.03 -8.28 55.46
C GLN A 216 -16.17 -7.26 55.20
N ASP A 217 -15.82 -5.98 55.23
CA ASP A 217 -16.76 -4.85 55.09
C ASP A 217 -17.60 -4.94 53.82
N LEU A 218 -18.90 -4.75 53.96
CA LEU A 218 -19.86 -4.75 52.84
C LEU A 218 -19.57 -3.61 51.83
N GLU A 219 -19.06 -2.50 52.29
CA GLU A 219 -18.71 -1.33 51.49
C GLU A 219 -17.55 -1.65 50.56
N GLU A 220 -16.51 -2.31 51.04
CA GLU A 220 -15.36 -2.78 50.25
C GLU A 220 -15.77 -3.80 49.18
N THR A 221 -16.65 -4.75 49.57
CA THR A 221 -17.23 -5.76 48.68
C THR A 221 -18.01 -5.11 47.52
N LEU A 222 -18.79 -4.06 47.85
CA LEU A 222 -19.56 -3.32 46.83
C LEU A 222 -18.62 -2.56 45.90
N ASP A 223 -17.54 -1.98 46.38
CA ASP A 223 -16.57 -1.24 45.57
C ASP A 223 -15.79 -2.18 44.60
N TYR A 224 -15.37 -3.37 45.02
CA TYR A 224 -14.80 -4.35 44.11
C TYR A 224 -15.78 -4.75 43.03
N SER A 225 -17.05 -4.95 43.37
CA SER A 225 -18.11 -5.25 42.39
C SER A 225 -18.31 -4.14 41.36
N LYS A 226 -18.29 -2.86 41.77
CA LYS A 226 -18.39 -1.69 40.90
C LYS A 226 -17.18 -1.61 39.95
N ILE A 227 -15.96 -1.87 40.47
CA ILE A 227 -14.75 -1.84 39.65
C ILE A 227 -14.78 -2.95 38.59
N ILE A 228 -15.16 -4.17 38.96
CA ILE A 228 -15.34 -5.30 38.03
C ILE A 228 -16.32 -4.94 36.93
N HIS A 229 -17.50 -4.42 37.32
CA HIS A 229 -18.54 -4.02 36.38
C HIS A 229 -18.06 -2.92 35.41
N GLY A 230 -17.38 -1.89 35.93
CA GLY A 230 -16.78 -0.83 35.13
C GLY A 230 -15.76 -1.36 34.12
N LYS A 231 -14.84 -2.21 34.57
CA LYS A 231 -13.83 -2.83 33.70
C LYS A 231 -14.40 -3.77 32.65
N ALA A 232 -15.46 -4.51 32.98
CA ALA A 232 -16.17 -5.35 32.02
C ALA A 232 -16.83 -4.50 30.91
N LYS A 233 -17.47 -3.37 31.28
CA LYS A 233 -18.04 -2.42 30.31
C LYS A 233 -17.00 -1.80 29.39
N GLU A 234 -15.85 -1.32 29.96
CA GLU A 234 -14.74 -0.79 29.18
C GLU A 234 -14.24 -1.82 28.16
N THR A 235 -14.13 -3.09 28.58
CA THR A 235 -13.67 -4.18 27.71
C THR A 235 -14.64 -4.50 26.60
N LEU A 236 -15.94 -4.44 26.88
CA LEU A 236 -16.97 -4.64 25.85
C LEU A 236 -16.90 -3.55 24.77
N VAL A 237 -16.79 -2.28 25.16
CA VAL A 237 -16.61 -1.17 24.22
C VAL A 237 -15.36 -1.34 23.36
N LEU A 238 -14.26 -1.82 23.95
CA LEU A 238 -13.04 -2.12 23.22
C LEU A 238 -13.27 -3.24 22.20
N LEU A 239 -13.96 -4.30 22.59
CA LEU A 239 -14.28 -5.45 21.73
C LEU A 239 -15.17 -5.02 20.56
N ASP A 240 -16.20 -4.20 20.80
CA ASP A 240 -17.07 -3.67 19.76
C ASP A 240 -16.28 -2.84 18.73
N ASN A 241 -15.39 -1.95 19.21
CA ASN A 241 -14.51 -1.19 18.33
C ASN A 241 -13.58 -2.08 17.49
N LEU A 242 -13.13 -3.22 18.03
CA LEU A 242 -12.30 -4.20 17.32
C LEU A 242 -13.09 -4.96 16.27
N LEU A 243 -14.32 -5.35 16.59
CA LEU A 243 -15.24 -5.98 15.64
C LEU A 243 -15.58 -5.03 14.49
N ASP A 244 -15.85 -3.77 14.81
CA ASP A 244 -16.08 -2.72 13.82
C ASP A 244 -14.88 -2.56 12.89
N TYR A 245 -13.66 -2.52 13.44
CA TYR A 245 -12.44 -2.45 12.64
C TYR A 245 -12.19 -3.71 11.81
N GLY A 246 -12.37 -4.91 12.38
CA GLY A 246 -12.23 -6.17 11.66
C GLY A 246 -13.22 -6.29 10.51
N ASN A 247 -14.43 -5.79 10.72
CA ASN A 247 -15.47 -5.74 9.73
C ASN A 247 -15.14 -4.78 8.57
N LEU A 248 -14.52 -3.64 8.83
CA LEU A 248 -14.15 -2.66 7.79
C LEU A 248 -13.33 -3.25 6.64
N ASN A 249 -12.39 -4.14 6.98
CA ASN A 249 -11.47 -4.77 6.03
C ASN A 249 -12.00 -6.10 5.46
N SER A 250 -13.18 -6.55 5.89
CA SER A 250 -13.78 -7.77 5.38
C SER A 250 -14.66 -7.47 4.14
N LYS A 251 -14.55 -8.33 3.11
CA LYS A 251 -15.46 -8.28 1.94
C LYS A 251 -16.93 -8.53 2.30
N TYR A 252 -17.22 -8.80 3.57
CA TYR A 252 -18.55 -9.18 4.09
C TYR A 252 -19.29 -8.06 4.81
N VAL A 253 -18.68 -6.85 4.97
CA VAL A 253 -19.44 -5.72 5.51
C VAL A 253 -20.41 -5.21 4.46
N HIS A 254 -21.66 -5.42 4.73
CA HIS A 254 -22.74 -4.90 3.90
C HIS A 254 -22.80 -3.39 4.10
N PHE A 255 -22.19 -2.62 3.19
CA PHE A 255 -22.33 -1.17 3.14
C PHE A 255 -23.72 -0.85 2.60
N ASP A 256 -24.61 -0.36 3.47
CA ASP A 256 -26.02 -0.07 3.16
C ASP A 256 -26.32 1.44 3.33
N PRO A 257 -25.82 2.28 2.41
CA PRO A 257 -26.03 3.72 2.48
C PRO A 257 -27.49 4.08 2.19
N LYS A 258 -28.05 4.95 3.00
CA LYS A 258 -29.40 5.46 2.88
C LYS A 258 -29.43 6.97 2.99
N ARG A 259 -30.45 7.59 2.43
CA ARG A 259 -30.70 9.02 2.63
C ARG A 259 -31.21 9.26 4.05
N ILE A 260 -30.44 9.99 4.84
CA ILE A 260 -30.70 10.18 6.26
C ILE A 260 -30.61 11.67 6.60
N PRO A 261 -31.55 12.21 7.41
CA PRO A 261 -31.39 13.54 7.99
C PRO A 261 -30.31 13.50 9.06
N LEU A 262 -29.23 14.25 8.84
CA LEU A 262 -28.05 14.24 9.70
C LEU A 262 -28.35 14.69 11.13
N SER A 263 -29.24 15.67 11.30
CA SER A 263 -29.70 16.16 12.61
C SER A 263 -30.26 15.05 13.49
N SER A 264 -30.97 14.05 12.90
CA SER A 264 -31.57 12.97 13.68
C SER A 264 -30.52 12.09 14.37
N ILE A 265 -29.40 11.83 13.70
CA ILE A 265 -28.28 11.04 14.27
C ILE A 265 -27.57 11.83 15.36
N ILE A 266 -27.30 13.11 15.12
CA ILE A 266 -26.66 13.98 16.09
C ILE A 266 -27.52 14.11 17.34
N ASP A 267 -28.80 14.40 17.21
CA ASP A 267 -29.73 14.54 18.33
C ASP A 267 -29.86 13.24 19.15
N GLN A 268 -29.94 12.09 18.48
CA GLN A 268 -29.98 10.78 19.15
C GLN A 268 -28.69 10.52 19.93
N THR A 269 -27.53 10.86 19.35
CA THR A 269 -26.24 10.67 19.99
C THR A 269 -26.07 11.62 21.18
N ILE A 270 -26.47 12.88 21.06
CA ILE A 270 -26.46 13.84 22.16
C ILE A 270 -27.31 13.34 23.31
N LYS A 271 -28.57 12.94 23.05
CA LYS A 271 -29.47 12.41 24.09
C LYS A 271 -28.86 11.22 24.83
N SER A 272 -28.16 10.34 24.15
CA SER A 272 -27.52 9.17 24.79
C SER A 272 -26.33 9.54 25.68
N HIS A 273 -25.68 10.69 25.45
CA HIS A 273 -24.52 11.15 26.23
C HIS A 273 -24.86 12.22 27.30
N LEU A 274 -26.13 12.64 27.40
CA LEU A 274 -26.57 13.61 28.45
C LEU A 274 -26.24 13.12 29.86
N PRO A 275 -26.42 11.84 30.24
CA PRO A 275 -26.07 11.39 31.60
C PRO A 275 -24.57 11.55 31.89
N GLU A 276 -23.70 11.27 30.92
CA GLU A 276 -22.25 11.44 31.05
C GLU A 276 -21.85 12.92 31.17
N ALA A 277 -22.44 13.77 30.34
CA ALA A 277 -22.27 15.24 30.41
C ALA A 277 -22.69 15.79 31.76
N THR A 278 -23.83 15.34 32.29
CA THR A 278 -24.36 15.76 33.59
C THR A 278 -23.42 15.40 34.76
N LEU A 279 -22.80 14.21 34.72
CA LEU A 279 -21.83 13.78 35.74
C LEU A 279 -20.60 14.67 35.81
N LYS A 280 -20.19 15.28 34.72
CA LYS A 280 -19.08 16.25 34.65
C LYS A 280 -19.53 17.72 34.72
N ASN A 281 -20.83 17.99 34.87
CA ASN A 281 -21.44 19.31 34.77
C ASN A 281 -21.07 20.01 33.43
N ILE A 282 -20.99 19.25 32.33
CA ILE A 282 -20.68 19.76 30.99
C ILE A 282 -21.98 20.13 30.28
N SER A 283 -22.05 21.36 29.75
CA SER A 283 -23.15 21.78 28.89
C SER A 283 -22.96 21.21 27.48
N LEU A 284 -23.75 20.21 27.12
CA LEU A 284 -23.72 19.59 25.79
C LEU A 284 -24.81 20.20 24.89
N THR A 285 -24.41 20.98 23.89
CA THR A 285 -25.34 21.74 23.03
C THR A 285 -25.16 21.37 21.55
N CYS A 286 -26.23 21.55 20.76
CA CYS A 286 -26.21 21.36 19.32
C CYS A 286 -26.74 22.62 18.62
N ASN A 287 -25.98 23.13 17.67
CA ASN A 287 -26.34 24.24 16.80
C ASN A 287 -26.49 23.77 15.38
N VAL A 288 -27.71 23.58 14.93
CA VAL A 288 -28.08 23.16 13.60
C VAL A 288 -28.61 24.35 12.82
N GLU A 289 -27.89 24.75 11.75
CA GLU A 289 -28.33 25.90 10.93
C GLU A 289 -29.46 25.47 9.97
N GLU A 290 -29.40 24.25 9.41
CA GLU A 290 -30.38 23.73 8.44
C GLU A 290 -30.53 22.21 8.54
N GLN A 291 -31.67 21.69 8.06
CA GLN A 291 -31.88 20.25 7.97
C GLN A 291 -31.19 19.69 6.73
N LEU A 292 -30.00 19.10 6.91
CA LEU A 292 -29.16 18.54 5.85
C LEU A 292 -29.39 17.02 5.71
N TYR A 293 -29.41 16.55 4.45
CA TYR A 293 -29.55 15.13 4.13
C TYR A 293 -28.25 14.62 3.51
N VAL A 294 -27.82 13.44 3.98
CA VAL A 294 -26.61 12.74 3.49
C VAL A 294 -26.98 11.33 3.05
N TYR A 295 -26.22 10.77 2.12
CA TYR A 295 -26.39 9.38 1.68
C TYR A 295 -25.27 8.52 2.25
N VAL A 296 -25.55 7.88 3.39
CA VAL A 296 -24.52 7.24 4.22
C VAL A 296 -25.04 5.96 4.87
N ASP A 297 -24.15 5.10 5.28
CA ASP A 297 -24.47 3.98 6.18
C ASP A 297 -24.71 4.55 7.59
N LYS A 298 -25.93 4.30 8.08
CA LYS A 298 -26.43 4.82 9.36
C LYS A 298 -25.55 4.37 10.54
N ILE A 299 -25.19 3.09 10.58
CA ILE A 299 -24.42 2.48 11.67
C ILE A 299 -23.03 3.11 11.74
N MET A 300 -22.39 3.29 10.59
CA MET A 300 -21.07 3.93 10.50
C MET A 300 -21.13 5.39 10.99
N LEU A 301 -22.13 6.14 10.57
CA LEU A 301 -22.25 7.54 10.97
C LEU A 301 -22.60 7.71 12.45
N GLU A 302 -23.46 6.84 13.00
CA GLU A 302 -23.73 6.78 14.45
C GLU A 302 -22.46 6.46 15.25
N ALA A 303 -21.62 5.57 14.78
CA ALA A 303 -20.34 5.26 15.42
C ALA A 303 -19.36 6.44 15.39
N VAL A 304 -19.28 7.17 14.26
CA VAL A 304 -18.44 8.38 14.14
C VAL A 304 -18.90 9.46 15.12
N THR A 305 -20.20 9.81 15.11
CA THR A 305 -20.74 10.87 15.97
C THR A 305 -20.60 10.53 17.45
N ARG A 306 -20.90 9.29 17.82
CA ARG A 306 -20.70 8.77 19.19
C ARG A 306 -19.26 8.91 19.65
N ASN A 307 -18.30 8.49 18.80
CA ASN A 307 -16.89 8.53 19.15
C ASN A 307 -16.38 9.97 19.35
N LEU A 308 -16.76 10.89 18.50
CA LEU A 308 -16.34 12.28 18.60
C LEU A 308 -16.96 12.97 19.82
N ILE A 309 -18.25 12.77 20.11
CA ILE A 309 -18.93 13.35 21.27
C ILE A 309 -18.39 12.75 22.59
N SER A 310 -18.20 11.43 22.64
CA SER A 310 -17.60 10.77 23.81
C SER A 310 -16.17 11.26 24.06
N ASN A 311 -15.34 11.42 23.03
CA ASN A 311 -14.01 12.00 23.17
C ASN A 311 -14.05 13.44 23.68
N ALA A 312 -14.95 14.28 23.16
CA ALA A 312 -15.12 15.65 23.62
C ALA A 312 -15.48 15.70 25.11
N LEU A 313 -16.45 14.90 25.58
CA LEU A 313 -16.82 14.82 26.99
C LEU A 313 -15.69 14.28 27.87
N LYS A 314 -14.97 13.27 27.38
CA LYS A 314 -13.88 12.63 28.10
C LYS A 314 -12.70 13.58 28.36
N PHE A 315 -12.34 14.41 27.38
CA PHE A 315 -11.18 15.30 27.46
C PHE A 315 -11.51 16.73 27.90
N SER A 316 -12.79 17.06 28.03
CA SER A 316 -13.25 18.35 28.59
C SER A 316 -12.99 18.44 30.08
N TYR A 317 -12.73 19.67 30.55
CA TYR A 317 -12.72 19.96 31.97
C TYR A 317 -14.13 19.91 32.57
N LEU A 318 -14.20 19.77 33.88
CA LEU A 318 -15.47 19.95 34.64
C LEU A 318 -16.03 21.35 34.40
N ASP A 319 -17.35 21.51 34.51
CA ASP A 319 -18.05 22.80 34.40
C ASP A 319 -17.79 23.53 33.07
N SER A 320 -17.55 22.78 31.99
CA SER A 320 -17.22 23.29 30.66
C SER A 320 -18.35 23.08 29.62
N ASN A 321 -18.06 23.38 28.36
CA ASN A 321 -19.02 23.26 27.28
C ASN A 321 -18.49 22.33 26.18
N VAL A 322 -19.37 21.48 25.63
CA VAL A 322 -19.17 20.74 24.37
C VAL A 322 -20.26 21.16 23.40
N THR A 323 -19.87 21.62 22.22
CA THR A 323 -20.84 22.13 21.24
C THR A 323 -20.67 21.38 19.92
N VAL A 324 -21.79 20.90 19.38
CA VAL A 324 -21.85 20.28 18.05
C VAL A 324 -22.43 21.30 17.07
N TYR A 325 -21.69 21.63 16.02
CA TYR A 325 -22.12 22.50 14.94
C TYR A 325 -22.36 21.70 13.69
N MET A 326 -23.41 21.99 12.93
CA MET A 326 -23.70 21.44 11.64
C MET A 326 -24.02 22.56 10.65
N LYS A 327 -23.29 22.61 9.54
CA LYS A 327 -23.51 23.60 8.47
C LYS A 327 -23.19 23.05 7.10
N GLN A 328 -23.80 23.64 6.05
CA GLN A 328 -23.44 23.38 4.68
C GLN A 328 -22.18 24.16 4.28
N ILE A 329 -21.28 23.52 3.53
CA ILE A 329 -20.09 24.13 2.92
C ILE A 329 -19.99 23.66 1.48
N GLY A 330 -20.47 24.47 0.52
CA GLY A 330 -20.55 24.05 -0.89
C GLY A 330 -21.49 22.86 -1.06
N ASP A 331 -20.97 21.81 -1.68
CA ASP A 331 -21.71 20.56 -1.93
C ASP A 331 -21.61 19.56 -0.75
N ASP A 332 -20.92 19.92 0.32
CA ASP A 332 -20.74 19.09 1.50
C ASP A 332 -21.46 19.65 2.72
N CYS A 333 -21.79 18.77 3.65
CA CYS A 333 -22.09 19.18 5.00
C CYS A 333 -20.86 19.01 5.89
N LYS A 334 -20.62 19.94 6.80
CA LYS A 334 -19.59 19.86 7.81
C LYS A 334 -20.23 19.76 9.20
N VAL A 335 -19.85 18.72 9.95
CA VAL A 335 -20.15 18.58 11.37
C VAL A 335 -18.87 18.84 12.16
N THR A 336 -18.98 19.66 13.20
CA THR A 336 -17.87 20.04 14.07
C THR A 336 -18.25 19.81 15.51
N VAL A 337 -17.43 19.07 16.24
CA VAL A 337 -17.55 18.86 17.68
C VAL A 337 -16.42 19.65 18.34
N THR A 338 -16.77 20.66 19.16
CA THR A 338 -15.81 21.51 19.85
C THR A 338 -15.88 21.24 21.35
N ASP A 339 -14.73 21.03 21.95
CA ASP A 339 -14.56 20.84 23.39
C ASP A 339 -13.68 21.94 24.02
N ASN A 340 -13.87 22.20 25.31
CA ASN A 340 -13.04 23.08 26.14
C ASN A 340 -12.20 22.22 27.10
N GLY A 341 -11.34 21.38 26.52
CA GLY A 341 -10.54 20.40 27.26
C GLY A 341 -9.05 20.68 27.24
N VAL A 342 -8.29 19.60 27.47
CA VAL A 342 -6.83 19.66 27.62
C VAL A 342 -6.10 20.03 26.33
N GLY A 343 -6.74 19.90 25.19
CA GLY A 343 -6.13 20.14 23.87
C GLY A 343 -5.09 19.11 23.48
N ILE A 344 -4.58 19.23 22.24
CA ILE A 344 -3.67 18.27 21.60
C ILE A 344 -2.46 19.02 21.05
N PRO A 345 -1.23 18.61 21.39
CA PRO A 345 0.00 19.18 20.84
C PRO A 345 0.02 19.11 19.31
N PHE A 346 0.51 20.18 18.67
CA PHE A 346 0.51 20.29 17.20
C PHE A 346 1.24 19.15 16.50
N ASP A 347 2.37 18.71 17.04
CA ASP A 347 3.17 17.59 16.52
C ASP A 347 2.45 16.24 16.55
N LYS A 348 1.40 16.10 17.37
CA LYS A 348 0.61 14.88 17.49
C LYS A 348 -0.65 14.88 16.62
N GLN A 349 -1.12 16.05 16.16
CA GLN A 349 -2.38 16.15 15.42
C GLN A 349 -2.36 15.41 14.09
N ALA A 350 -1.25 15.46 13.36
CA ALA A 350 -1.10 14.80 12.06
C ALA A 350 -1.24 13.26 12.12
N ASP A 351 -0.88 12.67 13.25
CA ASP A 351 -0.85 11.21 13.42
C ASP A 351 -2.06 10.65 14.17
N LEU A 352 -3.01 11.49 14.62
CA LEU A 352 -4.18 11.06 15.41
C LEU A 352 -5.07 10.03 14.70
N PHE A 353 -5.12 10.12 13.38
CA PHE A 353 -5.92 9.25 12.52
C PHE A 353 -5.09 8.11 11.92
N SER A 354 -3.89 7.84 12.45
CA SER A 354 -2.97 6.82 11.94
C SER A 354 -2.55 5.83 13.03
N PHE A 355 -2.10 4.64 12.64
CA PHE A 355 -1.54 3.64 13.55
C PHE A 355 -0.19 4.01 14.16
N LYS A 356 0.41 5.14 13.79
CA LYS A 356 1.77 5.51 14.23
C LYS A 356 1.83 5.93 15.70
N THR A 357 0.74 6.47 16.23
CA THR A 357 0.68 7.04 17.59
C THR A 357 -0.35 6.37 18.47
N ASN A 358 -0.23 5.05 18.67
CA ASN A 358 -1.08 4.32 19.64
C ASN A 358 -0.73 4.66 21.10
N ARG A 359 -0.67 5.96 21.44
CA ARG A 359 -0.61 6.40 22.85
C ARG A 359 -1.98 6.89 23.26
N THR A 360 -2.73 6.05 23.93
CA THR A 360 -3.94 6.49 24.63
C THR A 360 -3.56 7.48 25.70
N THR A 361 -4.12 8.68 25.61
CA THR A 361 -4.08 9.65 26.72
C THR A 361 -5.28 9.40 27.62
N LYS A 362 -5.06 9.54 28.93
CA LYS A 362 -6.15 9.50 29.90
C LYS A 362 -7.02 10.74 29.77
N GLY A 363 -8.32 10.59 29.95
CA GLY A 363 -9.24 11.70 30.05
C GLY A 363 -9.06 12.49 31.36
N THR A 364 -9.85 13.54 31.53
CA THR A 364 -9.78 14.46 32.70
C THR A 364 -10.14 13.80 34.02
N LEU A 365 -10.87 12.69 34.03
CA LEU A 365 -11.18 11.85 35.19
C LEU A 365 -10.50 10.47 35.11
N ASP A 366 -9.29 10.39 34.53
CA ASP A 366 -8.51 9.17 34.37
C ASP A 366 -9.15 8.10 33.44
N GLU A 367 -10.14 8.47 32.62
CA GLU A 367 -10.78 7.56 31.69
C GLU A 367 -9.77 7.09 30.62
N LYS A 368 -9.63 5.80 30.45
CA LYS A 368 -8.81 5.22 29.39
C LYS A 368 -9.57 5.15 28.06
N GLY A 369 -8.88 5.35 26.94
CA GLY A 369 -9.39 5.12 25.58
C GLY A 369 -8.77 3.90 24.93
N SER A 370 -9.39 3.40 23.87
CA SER A 370 -8.84 2.32 23.06
C SER A 370 -7.77 2.75 22.05
N GLY A 371 -7.68 4.08 21.76
CA GLY A 371 -6.82 4.60 20.70
C GLY A 371 -7.28 4.25 19.27
N LEU A 372 -8.30 3.41 19.11
CA LEU A 372 -8.82 2.96 17.82
C LEU A 372 -9.97 3.82 17.28
N GLY A 373 -10.65 4.55 18.16
CA GLY A 373 -11.88 5.26 17.79
C GLY A 373 -11.72 6.27 16.66
N LEU A 374 -10.69 7.12 16.69
CA LEU A 374 -10.45 8.11 15.64
C LEU A 374 -10.02 7.46 14.30
N LEU A 375 -9.32 6.34 14.37
CA LEU A 375 -8.98 5.57 13.18
C LEU A 375 -10.23 5.00 12.51
N ILE A 376 -11.13 4.40 13.30
CA ILE A 376 -12.43 3.87 12.81
C ILE A 376 -13.26 5.03 12.23
N CYS A 377 -13.27 6.20 12.87
CA CYS A 377 -13.95 7.37 12.33
C CYS A 377 -13.45 7.75 10.94
N ARG A 378 -12.14 7.76 10.71
CA ARG A 378 -11.55 8.05 9.40
C ARG A 378 -11.99 7.03 8.37
N GLU A 379 -11.83 5.75 8.65
CA GLU A 379 -12.19 4.66 7.73
C GLU A 379 -13.69 4.68 7.37
N TYR A 380 -14.57 4.91 8.37
CA TYR A 380 -16.02 5.00 8.15
C TYR A 380 -16.40 6.21 7.28
N LEU A 381 -15.74 7.35 7.52
CA LEU A 381 -15.98 8.55 6.72
C LEU A 381 -15.47 8.40 5.30
N GLU A 382 -14.25 7.87 5.09
CA GLU A 382 -13.70 7.60 3.76
C GLU A 382 -14.62 6.66 2.96
N LYS A 383 -15.18 5.62 3.59
CA LYS A 383 -16.14 4.71 2.96
C LYS A 383 -17.45 5.41 2.55
N ASN A 384 -17.86 6.43 3.31
CA ASN A 384 -19.00 7.29 3.01
C ASN A 384 -18.61 8.53 2.17
N LYS A 385 -17.40 8.54 1.54
CA LYS A 385 -16.88 9.65 0.72
C LYS A 385 -16.70 10.96 1.48
N GLY A 386 -16.53 10.88 2.80
CA GLY A 386 -16.27 12.00 3.68
C GLY A 386 -14.80 12.09 4.10
N ALA A 387 -14.49 13.10 4.92
CA ALA A 387 -13.17 13.32 5.48
C ALA A 387 -13.28 13.78 6.93
N ILE A 388 -12.22 13.56 7.73
CA ILE A 388 -12.11 14.02 9.12
C ILE A 388 -10.87 14.91 9.30
N SER A 389 -10.97 15.90 10.15
CA SER A 389 -9.88 16.82 10.50
C SER A 389 -9.96 17.25 11.95
N VAL A 390 -8.84 17.74 12.47
CA VAL A 390 -8.74 18.27 13.83
C VAL A 390 -8.02 19.62 13.83
N LYS A 391 -8.45 20.51 14.70
CA LYS A 391 -7.73 21.73 15.12
C LYS A 391 -7.74 21.76 16.63
N SER A 392 -6.59 21.93 17.26
CA SER A 392 -6.50 21.90 18.70
C SER A 392 -5.31 22.72 19.19
N GLU A 393 -5.46 23.29 20.39
CA GLU A 393 -4.40 23.99 21.10
C GLU A 393 -4.39 23.55 22.57
N ILE A 394 -3.19 23.31 23.10
CA ILE A 394 -3.02 22.83 24.48
C ILE A 394 -3.67 23.84 25.44
N GLY A 395 -4.55 23.33 26.31
CA GLY A 395 -5.28 24.13 27.32
C GLY A 395 -6.48 24.90 26.77
N HIS A 396 -6.72 24.91 25.45
CA HIS A 396 -7.85 25.60 24.83
C HIS A 396 -8.90 24.65 24.22
N GLY A 397 -8.66 23.34 24.30
CA GLY A 397 -9.55 22.31 23.79
C GLY A 397 -9.29 21.90 22.35
N SER A 398 -10.26 21.22 21.74
CA SER A 398 -10.14 20.67 20.39
C SER A 398 -11.40 20.89 19.57
N GLU A 399 -11.22 21.02 18.27
CA GLU A 399 -12.27 21.06 17.24
C GLU A 399 -12.06 19.87 16.31
N PHE A 400 -12.87 18.82 16.45
CA PHE A 400 -12.95 17.71 15.52
C PHE A 400 -14.04 17.97 14.51
N SER A 401 -13.71 17.90 13.22
CA SER A 401 -14.66 18.14 12.14
C SER A 401 -14.67 17.01 11.14
N PHE A 402 -15.84 16.63 10.65
CA PHE A 402 -15.95 15.77 9.48
C PHE A 402 -16.86 16.37 8.42
N THR A 403 -16.63 15.96 7.18
CA THR A 403 -17.43 16.36 6.02
C THR A 403 -18.07 15.14 5.36
N LEU A 404 -19.26 15.31 4.78
CA LEU A 404 -19.97 14.32 4.00
C LEU A 404 -20.65 14.99 2.81
N PRO A 405 -20.68 14.37 1.62
CA PRO A 405 -21.40 14.89 0.48
C PRO A 405 -22.89 15.03 0.76
N LEU A 406 -23.46 16.17 0.42
CA LEU A 406 -24.89 16.40 0.47
C LEU A 406 -25.61 15.68 -0.64
N VAL A 407 -26.82 15.23 -0.36
CA VAL A 407 -27.73 14.74 -1.39
C VAL A 407 -28.76 15.82 -1.66
N ALA A 408 -28.94 16.14 -2.94
CA ALA A 408 -29.99 17.06 -3.34
C ALA A 408 -31.32 16.65 -2.76
N SER A 409 -32.08 17.67 -2.29
CA SER A 409 -33.38 17.53 -1.64
C SER A 409 -34.43 16.83 -2.52
#